data_ec5c17c14140137add20b7a6598ddc64
#
_entry.id   ec5c17c14140137add20b7a6598ddc64
#
_cell.length_a   1.000
_cell.length_b   1.000
_cell.length_c   1.000
_cell.angle_alpha   90.00
_cell.angle_beta   90.00
_cell.angle_gamma   90.00
#
_symmetry.space_group_name_H-M   'P 1'
#
loop_
_entity.id
_entity.type
_entity.pdbx_description
1 polymer ?
#
loop_
_entity_poly.entity_id
_entity_poly.type
_entity_poly.pdbx_seq_one_letter_code
_entity_poly.pdbx_strand_id
1 'polypeptide(L)'
;MDTIYDAKLLIVDDNAELLALLCEQLRGAGYGHIRTAQSCGSARACFAAEQPELMILDINLPDEDGFSLFRALRAKADVPALFLSARDADADRLFGLGLGADDYLTKPFLMQELLLRVQHILQRAYRAELSRTKPAPLQLGERCVDLNDAIVTLPEGKTLTLTATELALLRKLAENRGHIVTYDALCAAVWGADYYGYENSLGVHIRHLREKLEAEPGVPQFLRTVRGIGYKLTKGDKA
;
A
#
# COMPACT_ATOMS: atom_id res chain seq x y z
N MET A 1 1.20 16.33 -18.63
CA MET A 1 1.82 15.36 -17.69
C MET A 1 0.95 15.39 -16.45
N ASP A 2 0.24 14.33 -16.22
CA ASP A 2 -0.58 14.21 -15.01
C ASP A 2 0.35 14.19 -13.81
N THR A 3 0.15 15.11 -12.90
CA THR A 3 0.91 15.20 -11.65
C THR A 3 0.15 14.46 -10.55
N ILE A 4 0.82 14.09 -9.46
CA ILE A 4 0.12 13.49 -8.30
C ILE A 4 -0.98 14.39 -7.75
N TYR A 5 -0.97 15.68 -8.07
CA TYR A 5 -1.96 16.67 -7.65
C TYR A 5 -3.23 16.64 -8.49
N ASP A 6 -3.20 16.02 -9.68
CA ASP A 6 -4.36 15.79 -10.54
C ASP A 6 -5.12 14.49 -10.14
N ALA A 7 -4.57 13.73 -9.18
CA ALA A 7 -5.16 12.50 -8.70
C ALA A 7 -6.55 12.69 -8.09
N LYS A 8 -7.46 11.78 -8.40
CA LYS A 8 -8.81 11.75 -7.83
C LYS A 8 -8.79 11.07 -6.46
N LEU A 9 -9.17 11.80 -5.43
CA LEU A 9 -9.21 11.33 -4.05
C LEU A 9 -10.65 11.06 -3.62
N LEU A 10 -10.90 9.91 -2.97
CA LEU A 10 -12.15 9.62 -2.29
C LEU A 10 -11.88 9.55 -0.78
N ILE A 11 -12.53 10.40 0.00
CA ILE A 11 -12.43 10.44 1.46
C ILE A 11 -13.75 9.96 2.05
N VAL A 12 -13.69 8.99 2.94
CA VAL A 12 -14.87 8.39 3.58
C VAL A 12 -14.71 8.46 5.09
N ASP A 13 -15.59 9.24 5.72
CA ASP A 13 -15.62 9.43 7.18
C ASP A 13 -17.03 9.92 7.54
N ASP A 14 -17.63 9.47 8.63
CA ASP A 14 -18.98 9.91 9.04
C ASP A 14 -18.99 11.31 9.64
N ASN A 15 -17.83 11.79 10.12
CA ASN A 15 -17.66 13.13 10.66
C ASN A 15 -17.52 14.18 9.57
N ALA A 16 -18.61 14.95 9.36
CA ALA A 16 -18.67 16.02 8.36
C ALA A 16 -17.62 17.14 8.58
N GLU A 17 -17.29 17.46 9.84
CA GLU A 17 -16.30 18.49 10.18
C GLU A 17 -14.89 18.03 9.80
N LEU A 18 -14.56 16.75 10.08
CA LEU A 18 -13.30 16.17 9.67
C LEU A 18 -13.17 16.10 8.14
N LEU A 19 -14.23 15.71 7.44
CA LEU A 19 -14.24 15.72 5.97
C LEU A 19 -13.99 17.13 5.40
N ALA A 20 -14.63 18.15 5.97
CA ALA A 20 -14.43 19.54 5.56
C ALA A 20 -12.97 20.00 5.77
N LEU A 21 -12.41 19.69 6.95
CA LEU A 21 -11.02 19.99 7.28
C LEU A 21 -10.03 19.26 6.34
N LEU A 22 -10.23 17.95 6.09
CA LEU A 22 -9.40 17.18 5.18
C LEU A 22 -9.44 17.75 3.76
N CYS A 23 -10.63 18.11 3.26
CA CYS A 23 -10.80 18.74 1.96
C CYS A 23 -10.07 20.07 1.85
N GLU A 24 -10.16 20.92 2.88
CA GLU A 24 -9.46 22.20 2.92
C GLU A 24 -7.95 22.03 2.84
N GLN A 25 -7.40 21.16 3.69
CA GLN A 25 -5.96 20.94 3.79
C GLN A 25 -5.40 20.28 2.51
N LEU A 26 -6.08 19.28 1.96
CA LEU A 26 -5.66 18.64 0.72
C LEU A 26 -5.74 19.60 -0.48
N ARG A 27 -6.78 20.44 -0.56
CA ARG A 27 -6.85 21.50 -1.58
C ARG A 27 -5.73 22.52 -1.41
N GLY A 28 -5.44 22.93 -0.18
CA GLY A 28 -4.31 23.80 0.16
C GLY A 28 -2.95 23.20 -0.25
N ALA A 29 -2.83 21.87 -0.24
CA ALA A 29 -1.65 21.14 -0.71
C ALA A 29 -1.63 20.93 -2.24
N GLY A 30 -2.67 21.35 -2.98
CA GLY A 30 -2.71 21.32 -4.44
C GLY A 30 -3.61 20.23 -5.06
N TYR A 31 -4.23 19.35 -4.26
CA TYR A 31 -5.13 18.30 -4.80
C TYR A 31 -6.48 18.89 -5.23
N GLY A 32 -6.77 18.86 -6.53
CA GLY A 32 -7.95 19.48 -7.12
C GLY A 32 -9.21 18.60 -7.12
N HIS A 33 -9.06 17.30 -7.19
CA HIS A 33 -10.13 16.35 -7.42
C HIS A 33 -10.45 15.52 -6.18
N ILE A 34 -11.28 16.06 -5.28
CA ILE A 34 -11.62 15.41 -4.00
C ILE A 34 -13.13 15.16 -3.96
N ARG A 35 -13.51 13.91 -3.68
CA ARG A 35 -14.88 13.49 -3.36
C ARG A 35 -14.95 13.00 -1.92
N THR A 36 -16.07 13.26 -1.28
CA THR A 36 -16.32 12.85 0.10
C THR A 36 -17.57 11.98 0.18
N ALA A 37 -17.57 11.05 1.14
CA ALA A 37 -18.72 10.22 1.45
C ALA A 37 -18.81 10.04 2.97
N GLN A 38 -20.03 9.99 3.52
CA GLN A 38 -20.26 9.83 4.96
C GLN A 38 -20.71 8.42 5.35
N SER A 39 -20.78 7.51 4.38
CA SER A 39 -21.21 6.13 4.58
C SER A 39 -20.63 5.21 3.51
N CYS A 40 -20.58 3.92 3.77
CA CYS A 40 -20.17 2.92 2.79
C CYS A 40 -21.06 2.94 1.54
N GLY A 41 -22.37 3.16 1.71
CA GLY A 41 -23.31 3.26 0.60
C GLY A 41 -22.98 4.42 -0.35
N SER A 42 -22.75 5.62 0.18
CA SER A 42 -22.36 6.80 -0.62
C SER A 42 -20.96 6.64 -1.21
N ALA A 43 -20.02 6.01 -0.48
CA ALA A 43 -18.68 5.73 -0.97
C ALA A 43 -18.67 4.82 -2.20
N ARG A 44 -19.51 3.76 -2.21
CA ARG A 44 -19.67 2.87 -3.38
C ARG A 44 -20.19 3.61 -4.61
N ALA A 45 -21.14 4.53 -4.42
CA ALA A 45 -21.67 5.35 -5.51
C ALA A 45 -20.61 6.31 -6.07
N CYS A 46 -19.87 7.01 -5.20
CA CYS A 46 -18.75 7.87 -5.59
C CYS A 46 -17.64 7.09 -6.31
N PHE A 47 -17.27 5.92 -5.81
CA PHE A 47 -16.25 5.07 -6.42
C PHE A 47 -16.62 4.65 -7.85
N ALA A 48 -17.86 4.25 -8.05
CA ALA A 48 -18.35 3.84 -9.37
C ALA A 48 -18.41 5.01 -10.38
N ALA A 49 -18.75 6.21 -9.91
CA ALA A 49 -18.88 7.38 -10.77
C ALA A 49 -17.53 8.04 -11.13
N GLU A 50 -16.61 8.11 -10.19
CA GLU A 50 -15.41 8.95 -10.30
C GLU A 50 -14.13 8.14 -10.54
N GLN A 51 -14.12 6.85 -10.22
CA GLN A 51 -12.92 5.97 -10.29
C GLN A 51 -11.71 6.62 -9.61
N PRO A 52 -11.70 6.70 -8.26
CA PRO A 52 -10.62 7.36 -7.54
C PRO A 52 -9.29 6.62 -7.69
N GLU A 53 -8.19 7.37 -7.56
CA GLU A 53 -6.81 6.88 -7.63
C GLU A 53 -6.19 6.72 -6.23
N LEU A 54 -6.86 7.24 -5.19
CA LEU A 54 -6.54 6.99 -3.78
C LEU A 54 -7.81 7.09 -2.94
N MET A 55 -7.96 6.16 -2.01
CA MET A 55 -9.01 6.17 -0.99
C MET A 55 -8.43 6.51 0.38
N ILE A 56 -9.09 7.40 1.13
CA ILE A 56 -8.84 7.67 2.55
C ILE A 56 -10.08 7.22 3.30
N LEU A 57 -9.99 6.17 4.10
CA LEU A 57 -11.16 5.46 4.63
C LEU A 57 -11.13 5.43 6.16
N ASP A 58 -12.18 5.92 6.80
CA ASP A 58 -12.42 5.57 8.19
C ASP A 58 -12.84 4.11 8.31
N ILE A 59 -12.41 3.47 9.37
CA ILE A 59 -12.80 2.10 9.69
C ILE A 59 -14.20 2.08 10.29
N ASN A 60 -14.51 3.02 11.18
CA ASN A 60 -15.75 3.07 11.92
C ASN A 60 -16.80 3.90 11.18
N LEU A 61 -17.51 3.29 10.25
CA LEU A 61 -18.60 3.93 9.51
C LEU A 61 -19.97 3.47 10.06
N PRO A 62 -21.03 4.29 9.92
CA PRO A 62 -22.31 4.01 10.59
C PRO A 62 -23.11 2.87 10.00
N ASP A 63 -22.89 2.52 8.74
CA ASP A 63 -23.66 1.53 7.99
C ASP A 63 -22.93 0.20 7.79
N GLU A 64 -21.60 0.21 7.73
CA GLU A 64 -20.77 -0.99 7.55
C GLU A 64 -19.32 -0.67 7.96
N ASP A 65 -18.55 -1.69 8.31
CA ASP A 65 -17.14 -1.53 8.62
C ASP A 65 -16.29 -1.16 7.39
N GLY A 66 -15.37 -0.20 7.55
CA GLY A 66 -14.51 0.31 6.47
C GLY A 66 -13.62 -0.73 5.79
N PHE A 67 -13.25 -1.81 6.49
CA PHE A 67 -12.49 -2.91 5.91
C PHE A 67 -13.32 -3.72 4.91
N SER A 68 -14.60 -3.93 5.22
CA SER A 68 -15.55 -4.60 4.33
C SER A 68 -15.80 -3.76 3.08
N LEU A 69 -15.97 -2.43 3.25
CA LEU A 69 -16.02 -1.49 2.12
C LEU A 69 -14.78 -1.60 1.25
N PHE A 70 -13.60 -1.53 1.84
CA PHE A 70 -12.33 -1.61 1.12
C PHE A 70 -12.20 -2.89 0.30
N ARG A 71 -12.49 -4.06 0.91
CA ARG A 71 -12.47 -5.34 0.18
C ARG A 71 -13.40 -5.34 -1.03
N ALA A 72 -14.61 -4.82 -0.87
CA ALA A 72 -15.60 -4.75 -1.94
C ALA A 72 -15.19 -3.83 -3.08
N LEU A 73 -14.53 -2.69 -2.78
CA LEU A 73 -14.03 -1.76 -3.77
C LEU A 73 -12.78 -2.28 -4.46
N ARG A 74 -11.85 -2.86 -3.70
CA ARG A 74 -10.60 -3.42 -4.22
C ARG A 74 -10.82 -4.61 -5.16
N ALA A 75 -11.90 -5.37 -4.96
CA ALA A 75 -12.29 -6.43 -5.90
C ALA A 75 -12.66 -5.89 -7.29
N LYS A 76 -12.97 -4.59 -7.42
CA LYS A 76 -13.35 -3.93 -8.68
C LYS A 76 -12.17 -3.23 -9.35
N ALA A 77 -11.27 -2.63 -8.57
CA ALA A 77 -10.08 -1.95 -9.06
C ALA A 77 -8.99 -1.93 -7.99
N ASP A 78 -7.73 -2.02 -8.40
CA ASP A 78 -6.56 -1.98 -7.52
C ASP A 78 -6.21 -0.53 -7.16
N VAL A 79 -7.06 0.11 -6.33
CA VAL A 79 -6.87 1.48 -5.88
C VAL A 79 -6.20 1.47 -4.51
N PRO A 80 -5.09 2.23 -4.32
CA PRO A 80 -4.43 2.34 -3.04
C PRO A 80 -5.33 2.97 -1.97
N ALA A 81 -5.13 2.57 -0.71
CA ALA A 81 -5.92 3.05 0.41
C ALA A 81 -5.08 3.40 1.64
N LEU A 82 -5.41 4.54 2.25
CA LEU A 82 -4.98 4.98 3.57
C LEU A 82 -6.15 4.82 4.54
N PHE A 83 -6.00 3.99 5.56
CA PHE A 83 -7.00 3.89 6.62
C PHE A 83 -6.80 4.94 7.71
N LEU A 84 -7.91 5.50 8.19
CA LEU A 84 -7.97 6.30 9.41
C LEU A 84 -8.63 5.48 10.52
N SER A 85 -8.08 5.49 11.74
CA SER A 85 -8.60 4.67 12.84
C SER A 85 -8.46 5.33 14.21
N ALA A 86 -9.30 4.96 15.15
CA ALA A 86 -9.14 5.31 16.56
C ALA A 86 -7.96 4.56 17.23
N ARG A 87 -7.40 5.11 18.31
CA ARG A 87 -6.11 4.76 18.95
C ARG A 87 -5.96 3.31 19.46
N ASP A 88 -7.05 2.56 19.62
CA ASP A 88 -7.03 1.28 20.34
C ASP A 88 -6.86 0.04 19.42
N ALA A 89 -6.35 0.24 18.24
CA ALA A 89 -6.47 -0.72 17.15
C ALA A 89 -5.14 -1.25 16.60
N ASP A 90 -4.20 -1.71 17.44
CA ASP A 90 -3.06 -2.51 16.93
C ASP A 90 -3.57 -3.75 16.18
N ALA A 91 -4.67 -4.36 16.65
CA ALA A 91 -5.33 -5.47 15.96
C ALA A 91 -5.95 -5.01 14.62
N ASP A 92 -6.62 -3.86 14.57
CA ASP A 92 -7.24 -3.31 13.35
C ASP A 92 -6.18 -2.86 12.35
N ARG A 93 -5.06 -2.30 12.83
CA ARG A 93 -3.91 -1.94 11.99
C ARG A 93 -3.30 -3.17 11.32
N LEU A 94 -3.05 -4.24 12.07
CA LEU A 94 -2.55 -5.51 11.55
C LEU A 94 -3.54 -6.13 10.58
N PHE A 95 -4.84 -6.03 10.87
CA PHE A 95 -5.89 -6.55 10.02
C PHE A 95 -6.03 -5.73 8.72
N GLY A 96 -6.04 -4.39 8.78
CA GLY A 96 -6.15 -3.51 7.61
C GLY A 96 -4.97 -3.64 6.65
N LEU A 97 -3.73 -3.66 7.17
CA LEU A 97 -2.54 -3.95 6.39
C LEU A 97 -2.58 -5.39 5.86
N GLY A 98 -3.16 -6.34 6.62
CA GLY A 98 -3.43 -7.72 6.22
C GLY A 98 -4.34 -7.85 5.01
N LEU A 99 -5.24 -6.90 4.82
CA LEU A 99 -6.12 -6.80 3.65
C LEU A 99 -5.46 -6.16 2.43
N GLY A 100 -4.20 -5.70 2.57
CA GLY A 100 -3.43 -5.08 1.48
C GLY A 100 -3.63 -3.58 1.34
N ALA A 101 -4.05 -2.87 2.40
CA ALA A 101 -4.00 -1.42 2.45
C ALA A 101 -2.54 -0.93 2.32
N ASP A 102 -2.37 0.26 1.74
CA ASP A 102 -1.04 0.82 1.51
C ASP A 102 -0.46 1.47 2.76
N ASP A 103 -1.33 2.01 3.61
CA ASP A 103 -0.92 2.65 4.86
C ASP A 103 -2.08 2.80 5.84
N TYR A 104 -1.73 3.23 7.06
CA TYR A 104 -2.65 3.34 8.19
C TYR A 104 -2.26 4.52 9.08
N LEU A 105 -3.23 5.35 9.48
CA LEU A 105 -3.03 6.53 10.30
C LEU A 105 -4.00 6.54 11.50
N THR A 106 -3.47 6.63 12.72
CA THR A 106 -4.28 6.60 13.94
C THR A 106 -4.79 7.99 14.33
N LYS A 107 -6.08 8.09 14.64
CA LYS A 107 -6.70 9.30 15.21
C LYS A 107 -6.38 9.41 16.71
N PRO A 108 -6.02 10.62 17.25
CA PRO A 108 -5.80 11.86 16.52
C PRO A 108 -4.45 11.88 15.80
N PHE A 109 -4.39 12.49 14.61
CA PHE A 109 -3.20 12.59 13.79
C PHE A 109 -2.85 14.06 13.48
N LEU A 110 -1.60 14.28 13.11
CA LEU A 110 -1.17 15.58 12.58
C LEU A 110 -1.55 15.67 11.10
N MET A 111 -2.12 16.80 10.68
CA MET A 111 -2.52 17.01 9.30
C MET A 111 -1.34 16.89 8.33
N GLN A 112 -0.16 17.36 8.75
CA GLN A 112 1.08 17.20 7.96
C GLN A 112 1.42 15.73 7.72
N GLU A 113 1.21 14.86 8.71
CA GLU A 113 1.44 13.42 8.57
C GLU A 113 0.51 12.82 7.51
N LEU A 114 -0.78 13.16 7.54
CA LEU A 114 -1.74 12.71 6.52
C LEU A 114 -1.31 13.15 5.12
N LEU A 115 -0.95 14.44 4.95
CA LEU A 115 -0.52 14.99 3.66
C LEU A 115 0.72 14.26 3.12
N LEU A 116 1.72 13.99 3.96
CA LEU A 116 2.92 13.24 3.58
C LEU A 116 2.57 11.80 3.14
N ARG A 117 1.69 11.12 3.88
CA ARG A 117 1.26 9.76 3.55
C ARG A 117 0.52 9.72 2.20
N VAL A 118 -0.41 10.63 1.98
CA VAL A 118 -1.13 10.78 0.70
C VAL A 118 -0.14 10.99 -0.45
N GLN A 119 0.80 11.93 -0.28
CA GLN A 119 1.81 12.21 -1.28
C GLN A 119 2.68 10.97 -1.60
N HIS A 120 3.15 10.25 -0.58
CA HIS A 120 3.99 9.07 -0.75
C HIS A 120 3.25 7.93 -1.46
N ILE A 121 1.98 7.67 -1.08
CA ILE A 121 1.16 6.64 -1.73
C ILE A 121 0.99 6.96 -3.22
N LEU A 122 0.61 8.20 -3.54
CA LEU A 122 0.42 8.63 -4.94
C LEU A 122 1.73 8.62 -5.73
N GLN A 123 2.83 9.14 -5.18
CA GLN A 123 4.13 9.09 -5.86
C GLN A 123 4.55 7.66 -6.21
N ARG A 124 4.27 6.71 -5.32
CA ARG A 124 4.57 5.30 -5.54
C ARG A 124 3.69 4.71 -6.65
N ALA A 125 2.39 4.99 -6.63
CA ALA A 125 1.46 4.54 -7.67
C ALA A 125 1.87 5.09 -9.05
N TYR A 126 2.16 6.39 -9.15
CA TYR A 126 2.58 7.04 -10.41
C TYR A 126 3.97 6.59 -10.89
N ARG A 127 4.93 6.34 -9.99
CA ARG A 127 6.25 5.79 -10.38
C ARG A 127 6.15 4.38 -10.95
N ALA A 128 5.21 3.57 -10.49
CA ALA A 128 4.97 2.25 -11.03
C ALA A 128 4.55 2.32 -12.51
N GLU A 129 3.79 3.32 -12.91
CA GLU A 129 3.38 3.55 -14.30
C GLU A 129 4.51 4.09 -15.19
N LEU A 130 5.41 4.94 -14.66
CA LEU A 130 6.48 5.58 -15.41
C LEU A 130 7.71 4.69 -15.68
N SER A 131 7.86 3.58 -14.95
CA SER A 131 9.00 2.67 -15.09
C SER A 131 8.83 1.72 -16.29
N ARG A 132 8.83 2.26 -17.50
CA ARG A 132 8.60 1.54 -18.77
C ARG A 132 9.80 0.78 -19.34
N THR A 133 10.93 0.69 -18.67
CA THR A 133 11.97 -0.27 -19.02
C THR A 133 11.65 -1.60 -18.34
N LYS A 134 11.09 -2.53 -19.10
CA LYS A 134 10.72 -3.87 -18.58
C LYS A 134 11.96 -4.57 -18.02
N PRO A 135 12.22 -4.58 -16.71
CA PRO A 135 13.19 -5.50 -16.16
C PRO A 135 12.74 -6.93 -16.45
N ALA A 136 13.69 -7.82 -16.68
CA ALA A 136 13.38 -9.23 -16.88
C ALA A 136 12.61 -9.77 -15.65
N PRO A 137 11.66 -10.68 -15.84
CA PRO A 137 10.91 -11.27 -14.74
C PRO A 137 11.84 -11.88 -13.70
N LEU A 138 11.51 -11.66 -12.42
CA LEU A 138 12.28 -12.16 -11.29
C LEU A 138 11.90 -13.62 -11.00
N GLN A 139 12.84 -14.56 -11.24
CA GLN A 139 12.62 -15.96 -10.92
C GLN A 139 12.94 -16.24 -9.45
N LEU A 140 11.99 -16.82 -8.71
CA LEU A 140 12.07 -17.25 -7.32
C LEU A 140 11.61 -18.70 -7.20
N GLY A 141 12.55 -19.64 -7.39
CA GLY A 141 12.22 -21.06 -7.52
C GLY A 141 11.28 -21.29 -8.71
N GLU A 142 10.13 -21.91 -8.47
CA GLU A 142 9.10 -22.17 -9.48
C GLU A 142 8.15 -20.99 -9.73
N ARG A 143 8.28 -19.90 -8.94
CA ARG A 143 7.46 -18.69 -9.07
C ARG A 143 8.15 -17.65 -9.94
N CYS A 144 7.38 -17.04 -10.81
CA CYS A 144 7.84 -15.97 -11.69
C CYS A 144 7.16 -14.66 -11.31
N VAL A 145 7.95 -13.61 -11.10
CA VAL A 145 7.42 -12.28 -10.69
C VAL A 145 7.69 -11.27 -11.78
N ASP A 146 6.63 -10.76 -12.38
CA ASP A 146 6.71 -9.58 -13.25
C ASP A 146 6.57 -8.33 -12.38
N LEU A 147 7.70 -7.61 -12.26
CA LEU A 147 7.75 -6.36 -11.50
C LEU A 147 7.12 -5.17 -12.25
N ASN A 148 6.82 -5.31 -13.55
CA ASN A 148 6.15 -4.25 -14.31
C ASN A 148 4.65 -4.32 -14.14
N ASP A 149 4.10 -5.54 -14.27
CA ASP A 149 2.67 -5.77 -14.18
C ASP A 149 2.22 -6.08 -12.74
N ALA A 150 3.17 -6.06 -11.77
CA ALA A 150 2.93 -6.37 -10.34
C ALA A 150 2.28 -7.76 -10.13
N ILE A 151 2.67 -8.76 -10.93
CA ILE A 151 2.07 -10.10 -10.94
C ILE A 151 3.08 -11.13 -10.48
N VAL A 152 2.65 -12.02 -9.60
CA VAL A 152 3.34 -13.26 -9.23
C VAL A 152 2.61 -14.43 -9.88
N THR A 153 3.28 -15.18 -10.74
CA THR A 153 2.76 -16.42 -11.33
C THR A 153 3.25 -17.61 -10.51
N LEU A 154 2.31 -18.42 -10.03
CA LEU A 154 2.55 -19.64 -9.26
C LEU A 154 2.81 -20.82 -10.23
N PRO A 155 3.40 -21.94 -9.75
CA PRO A 155 3.72 -23.10 -10.57
C PRO A 155 2.52 -23.68 -11.35
N GLU A 156 1.34 -23.64 -10.72
CA GLU A 156 0.07 -24.09 -11.32
C GLU A 156 -0.55 -23.09 -12.32
N GLY A 157 0.15 -21.99 -12.63
CA GLY A 157 -0.31 -20.96 -13.56
C GLY A 157 -1.28 -19.94 -12.97
N LYS A 158 -1.66 -20.08 -11.69
CA LYS A 158 -2.44 -19.08 -10.96
C LYS A 158 -1.61 -17.80 -10.76
N THR A 159 -2.26 -16.64 -10.85
CA THR A 159 -1.61 -15.35 -10.64
C THR A 159 -2.08 -14.69 -9.36
N LEU A 160 -1.16 -13.97 -8.71
CA LEU A 160 -1.41 -13.11 -7.54
C LEU A 160 -0.91 -11.71 -7.85
N THR A 161 -1.68 -10.69 -7.50
CA THR A 161 -1.29 -9.29 -7.69
C THR A 161 -0.52 -8.78 -6.45
N LEU A 162 0.55 -8.02 -6.68
CA LEU A 162 1.25 -7.28 -5.64
C LEU A 162 0.59 -5.91 -5.44
N THR A 163 0.47 -5.49 -4.20
CA THR A 163 0.06 -4.12 -3.88
C THR A 163 1.17 -3.13 -4.25
N ALA A 164 0.86 -1.84 -4.35
CA ALA A 164 1.86 -0.82 -4.66
C ALA A 164 3.00 -0.79 -3.63
N THR A 165 2.71 -1.02 -2.34
CA THR A 165 3.70 -1.13 -1.26
C THR A 165 4.57 -2.38 -1.42
N GLU A 166 3.97 -3.53 -1.63
CA GLU A 166 4.67 -4.80 -1.85
C GLU A 166 5.58 -4.74 -3.08
N LEU A 167 5.08 -4.14 -4.16
CA LEU A 167 5.86 -3.94 -5.38
C LEU A 167 7.07 -3.01 -5.15
N ALA A 168 6.90 -1.90 -4.43
CA ALA A 168 7.99 -0.98 -4.11
C ALA A 168 9.06 -1.66 -3.25
N LEU A 169 8.65 -2.40 -2.22
CA LEU A 169 9.56 -3.19 -1.39
C LEU A 169 10.32 -4.22 -2.20
N LEU A 170 9.59 -4.98 -3.03
CA LEU A 170 10.20 -6.05 -3.83
C LEU A 170 11.15 -5.50 -4.90
N ARG A 171 10.83 -4.37 -5.53
CA ARG A 171 11.74 -3.66 -6.45
C ARG A 171 13.03 -3.28 -5.75
N LYS A 172 12.94 -2.63 -4.58
CA LYS A 172 14.13 -2.24 -3.81
C LYS A 172 14.99 -3.43 -3.41
N LEU A 173 14.38 -4.53 -3.02
CA LEU A 173 15.05 -5.78 -2.70
C LEU A 173 15.67 -6.45 -3.94
N ALA A 174 14.99 -6.42 -5.09
CA ALA A 174 15.46 -6.99 -6.35
C ALA A 174 16.65 -6.22 -6.93
N GLU A 175 16.65 -4.88 -6.86
CA GLU A 175 17.79 -4.03 -7.21
C GLU A 175 19.05 -4.38 -6.39
N ASN A 176 18.85 -4.82 -5.16
CA ASN A 176 19.92 -5.20 -4.24
C ASN A 176 19.99 -6.71 -4.01
N ARG A 177 19.60 -7.53 -5.01
CA ARG A 177 19.50 -8.97 -4.88
C ARG A 177 20.83 -9.60 -4.47
N GLY A 178 20.80 -10.39 -3.40
CA GLY A 178 21.99 -11.00 -2.80
C GLY A 178 22.66 -10.14 -1.72
N HIS A 179 22.23 -8.90 -1.53
CA HIS A 179 22.71 -8.00 -0.48
C HIS A 179 21.63 -7.73 0.56
N ILE A 180 22.04 -7.25 1.74
CA ILE A 180 21.11 -6.85 2.79
C ILE A 180 20.62 -5.43 2.47
N VAL A 181 19.31 -5.23 2.55
CA VAL A 181 18.67 -3.90 2.53
C VAL A 181 18.21 -3.60 3.94
N THR A 182 18.65 -2.48 4.51
CA THR A 182 18.33 -2.10 5.89
C THR A 182 16.84 -1.76 6.04
N TYR A 183 16.32 -1.81 7.27
CA TYR A 183 14.96 -1.37 7.57
C TYR A 183 14.73 0.07 7.07
N ASP A 184 15.67 0.98 7.36
CA ASP A 184 15.61 2.38 6.96
C ASP A 184 15.57 2.54 5.43
N ALA A 185 16.41 1.80 4.70
CA ALA A 185 16.43 1.86 3.24
C ALA A 185 15.14 1.33 2.60
N LEU A 186 14.49 0.34 3.21
CA LEU A 186 13.19 -0.18 2.78
C LEU A 186 12.07 0.81 3.11
N CYS A 187 12.06 1.33 4.33
CA CYS A 187 11.10 2.35 4.75
C CYS A 187 11.20 3.61 3.87
N ALA A 188 12.40 4.11 3.65
CA ALA A 188 12.63 5.27 2.78
C ALA A 188 12.20 5.02 1.32
N ALA A 189 12.39 3.80 0.79
CA ALA A 189 11.97 3.46 -0.57
C ALA A 189 10.45 3.43 -0.74
N VAL A 190 9.71 3.16 0.33
CA VAL A 190 8.25 3.03 0.33
C VAL A 190 7.57 4.30 0.79
N TRP A 191 8.04 4.90 1.88
CA TRP A 191 7.36 6.01 2.56
C TRP A 191 8.14 7.34 2.50
N GLY A 192 9.32 7.36 1.85
CA GLY A 192 10.15 8.56 1.73
C GLY A 192 11.12 8.75 2.90
N ALA A 193 11.83 9.91 2.92
CA ALA A 193 12.88 10.16 3.91
C ALA A 193 12.35 10.37 5.34
N ASP A 194 11.10 10.83 5.48
CA ASP A 194 10.47 11.15 6.77
C ASP A 194 9.56 10.00 7.26
N TYR A 195 10.05 8.76 7.21
CA TYR A 195 9.28 7.53 7.45
C TYR A 195 9.03 7.16 8.93
N TYR A 196 9.21 8.04 9.88
CA TYR A 196 9.05 7.75 11.30
C TYR A 196 7.70 7.09 11.63
N GLY A 197 7.75 5.97 12.36
CA GLY A 197 6.57 5.21 12.79
C GLY A 197 6.07 4.12 11.82
N TYR A 198 6.79 3.87 10.70
CA TYR A 198 6.42 2.85 9.72
C TYR A 198 7.07 1.47 9.94
N GLU A 199 7.96 1.32 10.92
CA GLU A 199 8.72 0.08 11.15
C GLU A 199 7.79 -1.11 11.42
N ASN A 200 6.68 -0.89 12.13
CA ASN A 200 5.67 -1.93 12.37
C ASN A 200 4.90 -2.30 11.10
N SER A 201 4.68 -1.33 10.21
CA SER A 201 3.99 -1.56 8.92
C SER A 201 4.86 -2.38 7.96
N LEU A 202 6.19 -2.14 7.94
CA LEU A 202 7.12 -2.89 7.11
C LEU A 202 7.04 -4.40 7.36
N GLY A 203 7.00 -4.83 8.63
CA GLY A 203 6.91 -6.25 8.99
C GLY A 203 5.69 -6.94 8.41
N VAL A 204 4.55 -6.25 8.37
CA VAL A 204 3.30 -6.77 7.80
C VAL A 204 3.41 -6.95 6.29
N HIS A 205 3.92 -5.95 5.57
CA HIS A 205 4.09 -6.04 4.11
C HIS A 205 5.11 -7.10 3.71
N ILE A 206 6.18 -7.28 4.50
CA ILE A 206 7.14 -8.39 4.30
C ILE A 206 6.47 -9.75 4.50
N ARG A 207 5.58 -9.88 5.49
CA ARG A 207 4.81 -11.12 5.68
C ARG A 207 3.94 -11.42 4.46
N HIS A 208 3.20 -10.43 3.95
CA HIS A 208 2.35 -10.61 2.74
C HIS A 208 3.18 -10.92 1.50
N LEU A 209 4.35 -10.29 1.34
CA LEU A 209 5.27 -10.66 0.29
C LEU A 209 5.65 -12.13 0.38
N ARG A 210 5.98 -12.62 1.59
CA ARG A 210 6.30 -14.04 1.77
C ARG A 210 5.15 -14.96 1.41
N GLU A 211 3.92 -14.61 1.79
CA GLU A 211 2.72 -15.38 1.42
C GLU A 211 2.57 -15.53 -0.10
N LYS A 212 3.03 -14.55 -0.87
CA LYS A 212 2.98 -14.55 -2.34
C LYS A 212 4.24 -15.17 -2.99
N LEU A 213 5.41 -15.00 -2.38
CA LEU A 213 6.71 -15.35 -2.99
C LEU A 213 7.27 -16.70 -2.54
N GLU A 214 6.90 -17.18 -1.35
CA GLU A 214 7.47 -18.38 -0.74
C GLU A 214 6.50 -19.55 -0.80
N ALA A 215 7.03 -20.77 -0.94
CA ALA A 215 6.22 -21.98 -0.80
C ALA A 215 5.73 -22.14 0.65
N GLU A 216 6.62 -21.88 1.60
CA GLU A 216 6.34 -21.88 3.04
C GLU A 216 6.69 -20.52 3.64
N PRO A 217 5.73 -19.59 3.83
CA PRO A 217 5.98 -18.23 4.34
C PRO A 217 6.67 -18.19 5.70
N GLY A 218 6.44 -19.21 6.55
CA GLY A 218 7.06 -19.34 7.89
C GLY A 218 8.54 -19.71 7.85
N VAL A 219 9.01 -20.34 6.74
CA VAL A 219 10.42 -20.74 6.53
C VAL A 219 10.92 -20.15 5.21
N PRO A 220 11.07 -18.81 5.12
CA PRO A 220 11.33 -18.12 3.87
C PRO A 220 12.70 -18.49 3.28
N GLN A 221 12.71 -18.92 2.03
CA GLN A 221 13.93 -19.26 1.28
C GLN A 221 14.49 -18.06 0.52
N PHE A 222 13.63 -17.24 -0.06
CA PHE A 222 14.02 -16.12 -0.90
C PHE A 222 14.09 -14.82 -0.13
N LEU A 223 13.04 -14.45 0.61
CA LEU A 223 12.95 -13.19 1.36
C LEU A 223 13.32 -13.42 2.83
N ARG A 224 14.62 -13.38 3.14
CA ARG A 224 15.17 -13.69 4.47
C ARG A 224 15.26 -12.46 5.37
N THR A 225 14.97 -12.64 6.66
CA THR A 225 15.23 -11.63 7.70
C THR A 225 16.68 -11.69 8.14
N VAL A 226 17.35 -10.54 8.19
CA VAL A 226 18.63 -10.35 8.86
C VAL A 226 18.37 -9.58 10.15
N ARG A 227 18.33 -10.31 11.27
CA ARG A 227 17.91 -9.77 12.57
C ARG A 227 18.69 -8.50 12.93
N GLY A 228 17.97 -7.46 13.37
CA GLY A 228 18.55 -6.18 13.77
C GLY A 228 19.04 -5.29 12.62
N ILE A 229 19.00 -5.74 11.35
CA ILE A 229 19.57 -5.00 10.21
C ILE A 229 18.51 -4.72 9.13
N GLY A 230 17.77 -5.75 8.67
CA GLY A 230 16.86 -5.58 7.55
C GLY A 230 16.46 -6.90 6.88
N TYR A 231 16.28 -6.86 5.57
CA TYR A 231 15.89 -8.03 4.78
C TYR A 231 16.83 -8.24 3.60
N LYS A 232 16.85 -9.46 3.11
CA LYS A 232 17.67 -9.87 1.97
C LYS A 232 16.86 -10.73 1.02
N LEU A 233 16.82 -10.35 -0.26
CA LEU A 233 16.32 -11.21 -1.32
C LEU A 233 17.48 -12.05 -1.87
N THR A 234 17.40 -13.37 -1.73
CA THR A 234 18.46 -14.28 -2.17
C THR A 234 18.51 -14.43 -3.70
N LYS A 235 19.65 -14.85 -4.23
CA LYS A 235 19.80 -15.06 -5.68
C LYS A 235 19.08 -16.34 -6.17
N GLY A 236 18.59 -17.16 -5.24
CA GLY A 236 18.10 -18.51 -5.56
C GLY A 236 19.28 -19.37 -5.98
N ASP A 237 19.92 -20.02 -5.00
CA ASP A 237 20.88 -21.05 -5.36
C ASP A 237 20.10 -22.15 -6.06
N LYS A 238 20.50 -22.49 -7.31
CA LYS A 238 20.14 -23.77 -7.89
C LYS A 238 20.73 -24.82 -6.98
N ALA A 239 19.89 -25.58 -6.28
CA ALA A 239 20.32 -26.82 -5.67
C ALA A 239 20.76 -27.78 -6.78
#